data_bf376cbb1b6b4890a035bf113de4d92d
#
_entry.id   bf376cbb1b6b4890a035bf113de4d92d
#
_cell.length_a   1.000
_cell.length_b   1.000
_cell.length_c   1.000
_cell.angle_alpha   90.00
_cell.angle_beta   90.00
_cell.angle_gamma   90.00
#
_symmetry.space_group_name_H-M   'P 1'
#
loop_
_entity.id
_entity.type
_entity.pdbx_description
1 polymer ?
#
loop_
_entity_poly.entity_id
_entity_poly.type
_entity_poly.pdbx_seq_one_letter_code
_entity_poly.pdbx_strand_id
1 'polypeptide(L)'
;MGLNWPGVSTGGGDMEDAVQQEVRKLLDEFGDAVAQRLASMGLPPHASPIFRPFSLVAVRDSAQILAGFSPASGMSQLSWLDHPTSFYSPAAMVDLLKNQLGWQVSAVISLPLPSDLQRTAKIAGAAQSHAQEVETMNILGKLGDINHVRHLEPYLRMFLEDHPSHERNVFIMMRFSETPQMSQIHDSIVASLLENGMNAVRADDRDYTGELWSNIEVYLTGCKYGIAVFEDVDHRDFNPNVSLELGYLMGRGKRTLLLKEKRLPRIPSDVVHRLYKEFDIFDVENSIKREVGKWVSVDLGLKF
;
A
#
# COMPACT_ATOMS: atom_id res chain seq x y z
N MET A 1 1.22 -18.12 -22.25
CA MET A 1 2.06 -18.93 -21.33
C MET A 1 1.10 -19.84 -20.59
N GLY A 2 1.19 -21.17 -20.81
CA GLY A 2 0.33 -22.12 -20.12
C GLY A 2 0.60 -22.06 -18.62
N LEU A 3 -0.45 -21.83 -17.84
CA LEU A 3 -0.40 -21.93 -16.39
C LEU A 3 -0.13 -23.38 -16.03
N ASN A 4 0.96 -23.64 -15.34
CA ASN A 4 1.30 -24.98 -14.87
C ASN A 4 0.54 -25.22 -13.56
N TRP A 5 -0.76 -25.54 -13.69
CA TRP A 5 -1.57 -25.90 -12.54
C TRP A 5 -1.05 -27.19 -11.90
N PRO A 6 -0.93 -27.22 -10.56
CA PRO A 6 -0.57 -28.44 -9.87
C PRO A 6 -1.58 -29.55 -10.11
N GLY A 7 -1.14 -30.78 -9.94
CA GLY A 7 -2.02 -31.96 -10.04
C GLY A 7 -3.23 -31.83 -9.11
N VAL A 8 -4.38 -32.24 -9.61
CA VAL A 8 -5.62 -32.24 -8.79
C VAL A 8 -5.57 -33.44 -7.87
N SER A 9 -5.55 -33.22 -6.56
CA SER A 9 -5.77 -34.28 -5.57
C SER A 9 -7.20 -34.19 -5.06
N THR A 10 -7.94 -35.27 -5.12
CA THR A 10 -9.30 -35.39 -4.59
C THR A 10 -9.24 -35.88 -3.16
N GLY A 11 -9.69 -35.09 -2.20
CA GLY A 11 -9.96 -35.56 -0.85
C GLY A 11 -11.34 -36.25 -0.82
N GLY A 12 -11.40 -37.53 -1.15
CA GLY A 12 -12.58 -38.34 -0.85
C GLY A 12 -13.44 -38.89 -2.00
N GLY A 13 -12.92 -39.04 -3.22
CA GLY A 13 -13.61 -39.73 -4.30
C GLY A 13 -12.90 -39.51 -5.65
N ASP A 14 -12.91 -40.51 -6.50
CA ASP A 14 -12.46 -40.40 -7.89
C ASP A 14 -13.39 -39.42 -8.64
N MET A 15 -12.91 -38.21 -8.85
CA MET A 15 -13.60 -37.28 -9.76
C MET A 15 -13.41 -37.75 -11.19
N GLU A 16 -14.47 -37.83 -11.98
CA GLU A 16 -14.37 -38.17 -13.39
C GLU A 16 -13.39 -37.23 -14.11
N ASP A 17 -12.51 -37.78 -14.92
CA ASP A 17 -11.48 -37.03 -15.69
C ASP A 17 -12.05 -35.83 -16.46
N ALA A 18 -13.29 -35.97 -16.95
CA ALA A 18 -14.02 -34.91 -17.65
C ALA A 18 -14.26 -33.66 -16.76
N VAL A 19 -14.66 -33.85 -15.51
CA VAL A 19 -14.91 -32.73 -14.57
C VAL A 19 -13.60 -32.06 -14.21
N GLN A 20 -12.53 -32.83 -14.04
CA GLN A 20 -11.20 -32.25 -13.78
C GLN A 20 -10.73 -31.37 -14.94
N GLN A 21 -10.94 -31.81 -16.18
CA GLN A 21 -10.58 -31.03 -17.37
C GLN A 21 -11.40 -29.74 -17.47
N GLU A 22 -12.70 -29.79 -17.18
CA GLU A 22 -13.55 -28.58 -17.19
C GLU A 22 -13.13 -27.57 -16.12
N VAL A 23 -12.78 -28.03 -14.92
CA VAL A 23 -12.29 -27.15 -13.85
C VAL A 23 -10.97 -26.52 -14.23
N ARG A 24 -10.02 -27.29 -14.80
CA ARG A 24 -8.76 -26.75 -15.28
C ARG A 24 -8.99 -25.67 -16.34
N LYS A 25 -9.86 -25.92 -17.30
CA LYS A 25 -10.23 -24.95 -18.32
C LYS A 25 -10.80 -23.66 -17.72
N LEU A 26 -11.64 -23.78 -16.70
CA LEU A 26 -12.21 -22.64 -15.99
C LEU A 26 -11.11 -21.81 -15.28
N LEU A 27 -10.17 -22.50 -14.62
CA LEU A 27 -9.04 -21.85 -13.95
C LEU A 27 -8.09 -21.18 -14.95
N ASP A 28 -7.85 -21.80 -16.11
CA ASP A 28 -7.04 -21.21 -17.17
C ASP A 28 -7.71 -19.94 -17.73
N GLU A 29 -9.00 -19.98 -18.00
CA GLU A 29 -9.77 -18.81 -18.44
C GLU A 29 -9.71 -17.66 -17.42
N PHE A 30 -9.83 -17.98 -16.14
CA PHE A 30 -9.69 -17.01 -15.08
C PHE A 30 -8.26 -16.45 -15.01
N GLY A 31 -7.26 -17.31 -15.05
CA GLY A 31 -5.85 -16.90 -15.04
C GLY A 31 -5.48 -15.99 -16.20
N ASP A 32 -5.93 -16.32 -17.42
CA ASP A 32 -5.72 -15.48 -18.60
C ASP A 32 -6.38 -14.11 -18.46
N ALA A 33 -7.62 -14.08 -17.92
CA ALA A 33 -8.31 -12.82 -17.65
C ALA A 33 -7.59 -11.97 -16.61
N VAL A 34 -7.07 -12.57 -15.52
CA VAL A 34 -6.25 -11.87 -14.53
C VAL A 34 -4.97 -11.34 -15.15
N ALA A 35 -4.25 -12.15 -15.93
CA ALA A 35 -3.01 -11.73 -16.57
C ALA A 35 -3.22 -10.52 -17.49
N GLN A 36 -4.31 -10.50 -18.26
CA GLN A 36 -4.66 -9.35 -19.11
C GLN A 36 -4.94 -8.10 -18.29
N ARG A 37 -5.67 -8.22 -17.17
CA ARG A 37 -5.96 -7.08 -16.29
C ARG A 37 -4.70 -6.53 -15.63
N LEU A 38 -3.85 -7.40 -15.08
CA LEU A 38 -2.57 -6.98 -14.50
C LEU A 38 -1.68 -6.28 -15.53
N ALA A 39 -1.61 -6.79 -16.76
CA ALA A 39 -0.86 -6.15 -17.83
C ALA A 39 -1.39 -4.75 -18.16
N SER A 40 -2.72 -4.54 -18.16
CA SER A 40 -3.31 -3.22 -18.35
C SER A 40 -3.02 -2.22 -17.23
N MET A 41 -2.68 -2.72 -16.03
CA MET A 41 -2.25 -1.96 -14.85
C MET A 41 -0.71 -1.81 -14.77
N GLY A 42 0.04 -2.30 -15.77
CA GLY A 42 1.50 -2.29 -15.76
C GLY A 42 2.14 -3.27 -14.78
N LEU A 43 1.38 -4.26 -14.30
CA LEU A 43 1.85 -5.25 -13.35
C LEU A 43 2.23 -6.56 -14.05
N PRO A 44 3.33 -7.20 -13.62
CA PRO A 44 3.69 -8.52 -14.15
C PRO A 44 2.76 -9.60 -13.54
N PRO A 45 2.51 -10.72 -14.25
CA PRO A 45 1.65 -11.79 -13.75
C PRO A 45 2.04 -12.30 -12.36
N HIS A 46 3.34 -12.42 -12.06
CA HIS A 46 3.82 -12.91 -10.76
C HIS A 46 3.54 -11.97 -9.58
N ALA A 47 3.00 -10.76 -9.82
CA ALA A 47 2.48 -9.90 -8.77
C ALA A 47 1.30 -10.60 -8.05
N SER A 48 0.48 -11.35 -8.79
CA SER A 48 -0.59 -12.15 -8.21
C SER A 48 -0.10 -13.48 -7.64
N PRO A 49 -0.58 -13.89 -6.47
CA PRO A 49 -0.25 -15.18 -5.88
C PRO A 49 -0.69 -16.39 -6.73
N ILE A 50 -1.69 -16.24 -7.60
CA ILE A 50 -2.16 -17.34 -8.46
C ILE A 50 -1.11 -17.80 -9.50
N PHE A 51 -0.15 -16.94 -9.86
CA PHE A 51 0.95 -17.27 -10.79
C PHE A 51 2.23 -17.70 -10.10
N ARG A 52 2.22 -17.79 -8.77
CA ARG A 52 3.35 -18.30 -8.01
C ARG A 52 3.27 -19.83 -7.94
N PRO A 53 4.39 -20.56 -7.82
CA PRO A 53 4.40 -22.02 -7.77
C PRO A 53 3.91 -22.59 -6.45
N PHE A 54 2.78 -22.09 -5.89
CA PHE A 54 2.27 -22.50 -4.57
C PHE A 54 0.78 -22.80 -4.59
N SER A 55 0.39 -23.63 -3.68
CA SER A 55 -0.86 -24.29 -3.39
C SER A 55 -2.14 -23.55 -3.78
N LEU A 56 -2.87 -24.14 -4.70
CA LEU A 56 -4.23 -23.78 -5.04
C LEU A 56 -5.19 -24.79 -4.39
N VAL A 57 -6.18 -24.32 -3.66
CA VAL A 57 -7.30 -25.14 -3.20
C VAL A 57 -8.56 -24.68 -3.91
N ALA A 58 -9.16 -25.57 -4.68
CA ALA A 58 -10.47 -25.33 -5.26
C ALA A 58 -11.52 -26.18 -4.53
N VAL A 59 -12.60 -25.54 -4.15
CA VAL A 59 -13.73 -26.17 -3.47
C VAL A 59 -14.96 -25.95 -4.30
N ARG A 60 -15.69 -27.01 -4.60
CA ARG A 60 -16.97 -26.93 -5.25
C ARG A 60 -18.07 -26.74 -4.23
N ASP A 61 -18.76 -25.64 -4.35
CA ASP A 61 -20.07 -25.41 -3.78
C ASP A 61 -21.15 -25.70 -4.84
N SER A 62 -22.41 -25.86 -4.43
CA SER A 62 -23.54 -26.12 -5.31
C SER A 62 -23.73 -25.13 -6.46
N ALA A 63 -23.15 -23.93 -6.39
CA ALA A 63 -23.32 -22.85 -7.35
C ALA A 63 -22.01 -22.26 -7.88
N GLN A 64 -20.86 -22.55 -7.27
CA GLN A 64 -19.60 -21.87 -7.62
C GLN A 64 -18.38 -22.67 -7.17
N ILE A 65 -17.24 -22.37 -7.80
CA ILE A 65 -15.93 -22.85 -7.42
C ILE A 65 -15.25 -21.77 -6.57
N LEU A 66 -14.74 -22.15 -5.41
CA LEU A 66 -13.93 -21.30 -4.56
C LEU A 66 -12.48 -21.68 -4.76
N ALA A 67 -11.64 -20.72 -5.16
CA ALA A 67 -10.21 -20.91 -5.29
C ALA A 67 -9.49 -20.13 -4.19
N GLY A 68 -8.75 -20.82 -3.34
CA GLY A 68 -7.89 -20.25 -2.32
C GLY A 68 -6.43 -20.50 -2.64
N PHE A 69 -5.56 -19.55 -2.37
CA PHE A 69 -4.14 -19.61 -2.65
C PHE A 69 -3.35 -19.54 -1.36
N SER A 70 -2.45 -20.51 -1.14
CA SER A 70 -1.58 -20.52 0.03
C SER A 70 -0.12 -20.67 -0.37
N PRO A 71 0.74 -19.74 0.01
CA PRO A 71 2.18 -19.83 -0.25
C PRO A 71 2.93 -20.72 0.74
N ALA A 72 2.30 -21.18 1.82
CA ALA A 72 3.03 -21.74 2.98
C ALA A 72 3.38 -23.22 2.89
N SER A 73 2.76 -24.00 2.02
CA SER A 73 2.90 -25.48 2.10
C SER A 73 4.06 -26.06 1.31
N GLY A 74 4.75 -25.26 0.49
CA GLY A 74 5.83 -25.78 -0.41
C GLY A 74 5.35 -26.82 -1.43
N MET A 75 4.07 -27.17 -1.43
CA MET A 75 3.45 -28.11 -2.36
C MET A 75 2.35 -27.41 -3.14
N SER A 76 2.44 -27.49 -4.45
CA SER A 76 1.36 -27.07 -5.33
C SER A 76 0.27 -28.15 -5.28
N GLN A 77 -0.84 -27.84 -4.65
CA GLN A 77 -1.94 -28.77 -4.51
C GLN A 77 -3.25 -28.10 -4.93
N LEU A 78 -3.92 -28.67 -5.94
CA LEU A 78 -5.29 -28.37 -6.23
C LEU A 78 -6.15 -29.43 -5.52
N SER A 79 -6.78 -29.04 -4.44
CA SER A 79 -7.70 -29.92 -3.73
C SER A 79 -9.12 -29.58 -4.14
N TRP A 80 -9.86 -30.59 -4.48
CA TRP A 80 -11.26 -30.53 -4.85
C TRP A 80 -12.10 -31.22 -3.79
N LEU A 81 -13.07 -30.53 -3.23
CA LEU A 81 -14.04 -31.09 -2.30
C LEU A 81 -15.40 -31.08 -2.99
N ASP A 82 -15.87 -32.28 -3.37
CA ASP A 82 -17.22 -32.47 -3.88
C ASP A 82 -18.10 -32.92 -2.72
N HIS A 83 -18.65 -31.93 -2.00
CA HIS A 83 -19.56 -32.20 -0.91
C HIS A 83 -20.87 -31.43 -1.08
N PRO A 84 -22.03 -32.06 -0.79
CA PRO A 84 -23.30 -31.37 -0.82
C PRO A 84 -23.41 -30.34 0.30
N THR A 85 -23.26 -29.13 -0.07
CA THR A 85 -24.00 -27.92 0.19
C THR A 85 -24.16 -27.32 1.57
N SER A 86 -24.15 -28.05 2.67
CA SER A 86 -24.54 -27.44 3.96
C SER A 86 -23.35 -27.06 4.87
N PHE A 87 -22.14 -27.49 4.57
CA PHE A 87 -21.02 -27.34 5.48
C PHE A 87 -19.94 -26.33 5.06
N TYR A 88 -19.94 -25.90 3.80
CA TYR A 88 -18.83 -25.07 3.28
C TYR A 88 -19.34 -23.85 2.52
N SER A 89 -19.82 -22.86 3.28
CA SER A 89 -19.88 -21.51 2.72
C SER A 89 -18.44 -20.99 2.46
N PRO A 90 -18.23 -20.02 1.56
CA PRO A 90 -16.92 -19.41 1.36
C PRO A 90 -16.22 -19.01 2.68
N ALA A 91 -16.98 -18.46 3.62
CA ALA A 91 -16.48 -18.07 4.94
C ALA A 91 -16.03 -19.28 5.78
N ALA A 92 -16.82 -20.37 5.80
CA ALA A 92 -16.48 -21.60 6.51
C ALA A 92 -15.24 -22.28 5.93
N MET A 93 -15.06 -22.19 4.61
CA MET A 93 -13.85 -22.75 3.96
C MET A 93 -12.61 -21.90 4.27
N VAL A 94 -12.72 -20.59 4.30
CA VAL A 94 -11.63 -19.71 4.73
C VAL A 94 -11.25 -20.03 6.19
N ASP A 95 -12.23 -20.24 7.05
CA ASP A 95 -12.03 -20.63 8.44
C ASP A 95 -11.32 -21.98 8.55
N LEU A 96 -11.78 -22.98 7.82
CA LEU A 96 -11.14 -24.30 7.75
C LEU A 96 -9.69 -24.18 7.32
N LEU A 97 -9.40 -23.48 6.22
CA LEU A 97 -8.07 -23.35 5.69
C LEU A 97 -7.13 -22.61 6.64
N LYS A 98 -7.58 -21.49 7.20
CA LYS A 98 -6.76 -20.65 8.09
C LYS A 98 -6.61 -21.25 9.48
N ASN A 99 -7.72 -21.60 10.12
CA ASN A 99 -7.73 -21.88 11.55
C ASN A 99 -7.56 -23.38 11.87
N GLN A 100 -7.98 -24.27 10.98
CA GLN A 100 -7.86 -25.71 11.22
C GLN A 100 -6.65 -26.32 10.48
N LEU A 101 -6.36 -25.87 9.26
CA LEU A 101 -5.25 -26.39 8.46
C LEU A 101 -3.98 -25.51 8.52
N GLY A 102 -4.03 -24.36 9.20
CA GLY A 102 -2.89 -23.46 9.37
C GLY A 102 -2.38 -22.81 8.09
N TRP A 103 -3.25 -22.71 7.07
CA TRP A 103 -2.85 -22.16 5.78
C TRP A 103 -2.84 -20.63 5.80
N GLN A 104 -1.80 -20.05 5.21
CA GLN A 104 -1.78 -18.61 4.93
C GLN A 104 -2.50 -18.35 3.60
N VAL A 105 -3.83 -18.22 3.66
CA VAL A 105 -4.64 -17.93 2.48
C VAL A 105 -4.39 -16.49 2.05
N SER A 106 -3.78 -16.31 0.88
CA SER A 106 -3.43 -14.99 0.33
C SER A 106 -4.54 -14.40 -0.54
N ALA A 107 -5.40 -15.23 -1.13
CA ALA A 107 -6.58 -14.80 -1.86
C ALA A 107 -7.64 -15.88 -1.84
N VAL A 108 -8.91 -15.49 -1.83
CA VAL A 108 -10.07 -16.38 -1.97
C VAL A 108 -10.97 -15.80 -3.06
N ILE A 109 -11.23 -16.59 -4.10
CA ILE A 109 -11.93 -16.13 -5.29
C ILE A 109 -13.08 -17.09 -5.55
N SER A 110 -14.29 -16.55 -5.70
CA SER A 110 -15.46 -17.32 -6.11
C SER A 110 -15.56 -17.33 -7.62
N LEU A 111 -15.54 -18.53 -8.21
CA LEU A 111 -15.70 -18.74 -9.64
C LEU A 111 -17.01 -19.47 -9.94
N PRO A 112 -17.68 -19.17 -11.06
CA PRO A 112 -18.89 -19.86 -11.46
C PRO A 112 -18.59 -21.32 -11.85
N LEU A 113 -19.60 -22.18 -11.73
CA LEU A 113 -19.49 -23.54 -12.30
C LEU A 113 -19.35 -23.47 -13.83
N PRO A 114 -18.71 -24.49 -14.45
CA PRO A 114 -18.56 -24.54 -15.93
C PRO A 114 -19.88 -24.46 -16.70
N SER A 115 -20.98 -24.97 -16.12
CA SER A 115 -22.33 -24.94 -16.69
C SER A 115 -23.09 -23.62 -16.54
N ASP A 116 -22.51 -22.62 -15.86
CA ASP A 116 -23.19 -21.33 -15.63
C ASP A 116 -23.29 -20.53 -16.95
N LEU A 117 -24.52 -20.14 -17.33
CA LEU A 117 -24.79 -19.37 -18.55
C LEU A 117 -24.11 -17.98 -18.56
N GLN A 118 -23.82 -17.43 -17.39
CA GLN A 118 -23.14 -16.13 -17.23
C GLN A 118 -21.64 -16.28 -16.93
N ARG A 119 -21.09 -17.48 -17.14
CA ARG A 119 -19.72 -17.84 -16.78
C ARG A 119 -18.68 -16.79 -17.21
N THR A 120 -18.68 -16.41 -18.48
CA THR A 120 -17.69 -15.46 -19.02
C THR A 120 -17.74 -14.09 -18.30
N ALA A 121 -18.95 -13.57 -18.06
CA ALA A 121 -19.12 -12.28 -17.35
C ALA A 121 -18.67 -12.39 -15.88
N LYS A 122 -19.01 -13.50 -15.21
CA LYS A 122 -18.61 -13.74 -13.81
C LYS A 122 -17.10 -13.94 -13.67
N ILE A 123 -16.45 -14.65 -14.59
CA ILE A 123 -14.99 -14.79 -14.65
C ILE A 123 -14.33 -13.41 -14.84
N ALA A 124 -14.82 -12.62 -15.78
CA ALA A 124 -14.30 -11.29 -16.03
C ALA A 124 -14.43 -10.36 -14.80
N GLY A 125 -15.57 -10.42 -14.10
CA GLY A 125 -15.79 -9.69 -12.86
C GLY A 125 -14.85 -10.14 -11.75
N ALA A 126 -14.71 -11.44 -11.53
CA ALA A 126 -13.80 -12.00 -10.53
C ALA A 126 -12.34 -11.65 -10.83
N ALA A 127 -11.93 -11.71 -12.10
CA ALA A 127 -10.59 -11.34 -12.53
C ALA A 127 -10.31 -9.84 -12.33
N GLN A 128 -11.30 -8.99 -12.58
CA GLN A 128 -11.19 -7.55 -12.34
C GLN A 128 -11.00 -7.26 -10.84
N SER A 129 -11.86 -7.82 -9.98
CA SER A 129 -11.77 -7.64 -8.53
C SER A 129 -10.43 -8.13 -7.98
N HIS A 130 -9.99 -9.32 -8.41
CA HIS A 130 -8.72 -9.88 -7.97
C HIS A 130 -7.52 -9.04 -8.43
N ALA A 131 -7.52 -8.57 -9.68
CA ALA A 131 -6.45 -7.71 -10.18
C ALA A 131 -6.37 -6.38 -9.42
N GLN A 132 -7.50 -5.78 -9.05
CA GLN A 132 -7.57 -4.59 -8.21
C GLN A 132 -7.02 -4.83 -6.79
N GLU A 133 -7.32 -6.00 -6.18
CA GLU A 133 -6.73 -6.38 -4.90
C GLU A 133 -5.20 -6.53 -5.00
N VAL A 134 -4.71 -7.18 -6.05
CA VAL A 134 -3.27 -7.35 -6.30
C VAL A 134 -2.58 -6.01 -6.51
N GLU A 135 -3.17 -5.12 -7.32
CA GLU A 135 -2.67 -3.76 -7.50
C GLU A 135 -2.56 -3.02 -6.18
N THR A 136 -3.61 -3.08 -5.38
CA THR A 136 -3.64 -2.48 -4.04
C THR A 136 -2.54 -3.03 -3.14
N MET A 137 -2.42 -4.35 -3.06
CA MET A 137 -1.37 -4.98 -2.24
C MET A 137 0.03 -4.61 -2.72
N ASN A 138 0.22 -4.50 -4.05
CA ASN A 138 1.49 -4.05 -4.61
C ASN A 138 1.80 -2.59 -4.27
N ILE A 139 0.80 -1.72 -4.31
CA ILE A 139 0.93 -0.31 -3.92
C ILE A 139 1.19 -0.18 -2.42
N LEU A 140 0.37 -0.83 -1.59
CA LEU A 140 0.53 -0.80 -0.12
C LEU A 140 1.85 -1.44 0.33
N GLY A 141 2.33 -2.46 -0.38
CA GLY A 141 3.64 -3.08 -0.14
C GLY A 141 4.81 -2.09 -0.26
N LYS A 142 4.67 -1.02 -1.06
CA LYS A 142 5.67 0.06 -1.15
C LYS A 142 5.75 0.90 0.12
N LEU A 143 4.68 0.95 0.91
CA LEU A 143 4.64 1.68 2.18
C LEU A 143 5.40 0.98 3.30
N GLY A 144 5.86 -0.26 3.09
CA GLY A 144 6.50 -1.11 4.10
C GLY A 144 5.49 -1.76 5.05
N ASP A 145 5.88 -2.02 6.29
CA ASP A 145 4.98 -2.61 7.28
C ASP A 145 3.90 -1.61 7.73
N ILE A 146 2.65 -1.86 7.33
CA ILE A 146 1.47 -1.06 7.68
C ILE A 146 0.54 -1.76 8.69
N ASN A 147 0.97 -2.85 9.33
CA ASN A 147 0.11 -3.62 10.23
C ASN A 147 -0.46 -2.75 11.37
N HIS A 148 0.29 -1.80 11.87
CA HIS A 148 -0.12 -0.87 12.93
C HIS A 148 -1.22 0.11 12.49
N VAL A 149 -1.33 0.42 11.18
CA VAL A 149 -2.34 1.31 10.58
C VAL A 149 -3.23 0.57 9.58
N ARG A 150 -3.38 -0.75 9.72
CA ARG A 150 -4.19 -1.55 8.81
C ARG A 150 -5.65 -1.07 8.71
N HIS A 151 -6.17 -0.50 9.77
CA HIS A 151 -7.50 0.10 9.80
C HIS A 151 -7.62 1.33 8.88
N LEU A 152 -6.49 1.95 8.49
CA LEU A 152 -6.44 3.09 7.58
C LEU A 152 -6.25 2.68 6.11
N GLU A 153 -6.21 1.39 5.79
CA GLU A 153 -5.99 0.89 4.43
C GLU A 153 -6.87 1.56 3.37
N PRO A 154 -8.20 1.75 3.55
CA PRO A 154 -9.02 2.42 2.54
C PRO A 154 -8.57 3.86 2.27
N TYR A 155 -8.15 4.58 3.29
CA TYR A 155 -7.71 5.97 3.19
C TYR A 155 -6.30 6.08 2.60
N LEU A 156 -5.42 5.12 2.89
CA LEU A 156 -4.11 5.03 2.25
C LEU A 156 -4.22 4.76 0.75
N ARG A 157 -5.21 4.01 0.32
CA ARG A 157 -5.52 3.84 -1.12
C ARG A 157 -5.88 5.18 -1.77
N MET A 158 -6.83 5.90 -1.17
CA MET A 158 -7.25 7.22 -1.67
C MET A 158 -6.06 8.19 -1.72
N PHE A 159 -5.22 8.19 -0.67
CA PHE A 159 -3.99 8.99 -0.65
C PHE A 159 -3.05 8.65 -1.81
N LEU A 160 -2.86 7.36 -2.10
CA LEU A 160 -1.96 6.93 -3.19
C LEU A 160 -2.56 7.14 -4.59
N GLU A 161 -3.89 7.26 -4.71
CA GLU A 161 -4.54 7.73 -5.94
C GLU A 161 -4.25 9.21 -6.20
N ASP A 162 -4.31 10.05 -5.17
CA ASP A 162 -3.99 11.48 -5.27
C ASP A 162 -2.48 11.71 -5.42
N HIS A 163 -1.66 10.90 -4.74
CA HIS A 163 -0.19 11.02 -4.67
C HIS A 163 0.51 9.73 -5.11
N PRO A 164 0.41 9.34 -6.40
CA PRO A 164 0.83 8.01 -6.88
C PRO A 164 2.34 7.77 -6.80
N SER A 165 3.13 8.83 -6.73
CA SER A 165 4.60 8.76 -6.69
C SER A 165 5.12 8.65 -5.26
N HIS A 166 4.76 7.58 -4.52
CA HIS A 166 5.22 7.37 -3.13
C HIS A 166 6.71 7.68 -2.93
N GLU A 167 7.56 7.22 -3.86
CA GLU A 167 9.02 7.41 -3.83
C GLU A 167 9.47 8.88 -3.88
N ARG A 168 8.57 9.81 -4.21
CA ARG A 168 8.83 11.24 -4.33
C ARG A 168 8.05 12.08 -3.32
N ASN A 169 7.10 11.49 -2.61
CA ASN A 169 6.24 12.23 -1.68
C ASN A 169 6.98 12.58 -0.39
N VAL A 170 6.95 13.85 -0.04
CA VAL A 170 7.58 14.43 1.14
C VAL A 170 6.50 15.09 2.00
N PHE A 171 6.29 14.60 3.21
CA PHE A 171 5.35 15.19 4.15
C PHE A 171 5.96 16.42 4.83
N ILE A 172 5.29 17.57 4.73
CA ILE A 172 5.72 18.81 5.36
C ILE A 172 5.04 18.95 6.72
N MET A 173 5.82 18.86 7.78
CA MET A 173 5.40 19.03 9.17
C MET A 173 5.77 20.46 9.59
N MET A 174 4.78 21.34 9.67
CA MET A 174 4.95 22.73 10.09
C MET A 174 3.71 23.24 10.77
N ARG A 175 3.81 24.36 11.46
CA ARG A 175 2.65 25.05 12.06
C ARG A 175 1.66 25.44 10.96
N PHE A 176 0.38 25.18 11.20
CA PHE A 176 -0.69 25.75 10.39
C PHE A 176 -0.87 27.21 10.77
N SER A 177 -0.60 28.11 9.84
CA SER A 177 -0.76 29.56 10.02
C SER A 177 -0.87 30.22 8.65
N GLU A 178 -1.75 31.21 8.56
CA GLU A 178 -2.01 31.98 7.35
C GLU A 178 -1.16 33.26 7.29
N THR A 179 -0.17 33.41 8.16
CA THR A 179 0.70 34.59 8.10
C THR A 179 1.57 34.57 6.84
N PRO A 180 1.87 35.75 6.26
CA PRO A 180 2.70 35.85 5.06
C PRO A 180 4.05 35.15 5.22
N GLN A 181 4.65 35.19 6.42
CA GLN A 181 5.93 34.57 6.71
C GLN A 181 5.85 33.03 6.66
N MET A 182 4.80 32.46 7.25
CA MET A 182 4.60 31.01 7.22
C MET A 182 4.27 30.51 5.82
N SER A 183 3.47 31.28 5.07
CA SER A 183 3.21 30.99 3.65
C SER A 183 4.51 31.03 2.84
N GLN A 184 5.37 32.03 3.04
CA GLN A 184 6.65 32.11 2.35
C GLN A 184 7.58 30.93 2.65
N ILE A 185 7.62 30.45 3.91
CA ILE A 185 8.39 29.25 4.29
C ILE A 185 7.84 28.03 3.54
N HIS A 186 6.52 27.82 3.61
CA HIS A 186 5.85 26.72 2.90
C HIS A 186 6.14 26.75 1.40
N ASP A 187 5.89 27.87 0.73
CA ASP A 187 6.04 28.01 -0.72
C ASP A 187 7.49 27.81 -1.16
N SER A 188 8.45 28.26 -0.36
CA SER A 188 9.87 28.03 -0.61
C SER A 188 10.25 26.55 -0.53
N ILE A 189 9.66 25.79 0.43
CA ILE A 189 9.86 24.35 0.53
C ILE A 189 9.23 23.65 -0.67
N VAL A 190 7.97 23.97 -1.02
CA VAL A 190 7.27 23.40 -2.16
C VAL A 190 8.04 23.63 -3.47
N ALA A 191 8.43 24.88 -3.74
CA ALA A 191 9.20 25.23 -4.92
C ALA A 191 10.54 24.47 -4.99
N SER A 192 11.26 24.40 -3.86
CA SER A 192 12.54 23.70 -3.80
C SER A 192 12.40 22.19 -3.99
N LEU A 193 11.35 21.57 -3.46
CA LEU A 193 11.06 20.15 -3.67
C LEU A 193 10.72 19.88 -5.14
N LEU A 194 9.87 20.72 -5.73
CA LEU A 194 9.45 20.59 -7.12
C LEU A 194 10.65 20.72 -8.09
N GLU A 195 11.55 21.69 -7.88
CA GLU A 195 12.78 21.85 -8.65
C GLU A 195 13.70 20.62 -8.57
N ASN A 196 13.61 19.86 -7.48
CA ASN A 196 14.37 18.63 -7.26
C ASN A 196 13.53 17.36 -7.55
N GLY A 197 12.43 17.44 -8.31
CA GLY A 197 11.62 16.32 -8.75
C GLY A 197 10.86 15.61 -7.64
N MET A 198 10.64 16.27 -6.49
CA MET A 198 9.91 15.75 -5.34
C MET A 198 8.53 16.42 -5.21
N ASN A 199 7.58 15.73 -4.60
CA ASN A 199 6.24 16.24 -4.34
C ASN A 199 6.11 16.64 -2.87
N ALA A 200 5.74 17.88 -2.64
CA ALA A 200 5.36 18.37 -1.32
C ALA A 200 3.92 17.95 -1.00
N VAL A 201 3.68 17.46 0.22
CA VAL A 201 2.36 17.02 0.67
C VAL A 201 2.15 17.52 2.10
N ARG A 202 0.97 18.08 2.40
CA ARG A 202 0.61 18.62 3.72
C ARG A 202 -0.73 18.07 4.20
N ALA A 203 -0.93 17.91 5.51
CA ALA A 203 -2.13 17.24 6.06
C ALA A 203 -3.43 18.05 5.93
N ASP A 204 -3.35 19.31 5.57
CA ASP A 204 -4.49 20.16 5.27
C ASP A 204 -4.85 20.23 3.76
N ASP A 205 -4.12 19.52 2.90
CA ASP A 205 -4.45 19.44 1.48
C ASP A 205 -5.77 18.69 1.26
N ARG A 206 -6.05 17.66 2.07
CA ARG A 206 -7.28 16.87 2.02
C ARG A 206 -7.56 16.11 3.32
N ASP A 207 -8.81 16.09 3.74
CA ASP A 207 -9.28 15.24 4.82
C ASP A 207 -9.64 13.84 4.26
N TYR A 208 -8.77 12.85 4.48
CA TYR A 208 -9.04 11.46 4.12
C TYR A 208 -9.92 10.76 5.15
N THR A 209 -9.80 11.16 6.42
CA THR A 209 -10.57 10.60 7.53
C THR A 209 -11.31 11.70 8.28
N GLY A 210 -12.33 11.34 9.06
CA GLY A 210 -13.05 12.29 9.92
C GLY A 210 -12.37 12.56 11.27
N GLU A 211 -11.17 12.02 11.51
CA GLU A 211 -10.45 12.14 12.78
C GLU A 211 -9.04 12.65 12.50
N LEU A 212 -8.66 13.73 13.22
CA LEU A 212 -7.44 14.49 12.93
C LEU A 212 -6.17 13.64 12.95
N TRP A 213 -5.98 12.82 14.00
CA TRP A 213 -4.75 12.02 14.09
C TRP A 213 -4.68 10.94 13.01
N SER A 214 -5.79 10.25 12.76
CA SER A 214 -5.88 9.27 11.68
C SER A 214 -5.60 9.91 10.31
N ASN A 215 -6.07 11.15 10.09
CA ASN A 215 -5.74 11.88 8.87
C ASN A 215 -4.23 12.12 8.75
N ILE A 216 -3.59 12.60 9.80
CA ILE A 216 -2.13 12.81 9.85
C ILE A 216 -1.38 11.48 9.64
N GLU A 217 -1.84 10.37 10.23
CA GLU A 217 -1.22 9.04 10.04
C GLU A 217 -1.29 8.56 8.58
N VAL A 218 -2.34 8.90 7.83
CA VAL A 218 -2.42 8.61 6.39
C VAL A 218 -1.27 9.31 5.66
N TYR A 219 -1.03 10.59 5.92
CA TYR A 219 0.07 11.34 5.31
C TYR A 219 1.45 10.84 5.75
N LEU A 220 1.63 10.63 7.06
CA LEU A 220 2.86 10.08 7.63
C LEU A 220 3.21 8.71 7.05
N THR A 221 2.19 7.88 6.78
CA THR A 221 2.38 6.55 6.22
C THR A 221 2.57 6.60 4.71
N GLY A 222 1.76 7.40 4.01
CA GLY A 222 1.75 7.50 2.56
C GLY A 222 2.96 8.19 1.95
N CYS A 223 3.62 9.10 2.67
CA CYS A 223 4.85 9.76 2.21
C CYS A 223 6.10 8.94 2.55
N LYS A 224 7.09 8.93 1.66
CA LYS A 224 8.38 8.25 1.88
C LYS A 224 9.32 9.05 2.76
N TYR A 225 9.26 10.37 2.67
CA TYR A 225 10.15 11.33 3.32
C TYR A 225 9.36 12.34 4.13
N GLY A 226 10.06 13.11 4.96
CA GLY A 226 9.47 14.23 5.69
C GLY A 226 10.39 15.43 5.78
N ILE A 227 9.80 16.61 5.97
CA ILE A 227 10.49 17.85 6.37
C ILE A 227 9.80 18.35 7.62
N ALA A 228 10.55 18.51 8.71
CA ALA A 228 10.06 19.08 9.96
C ALA A 228 10.61 20.51 10.11
N VAL A 229 9.70 21.48 10.26
CA VAL A 229 10.04 22.89 10.36
C VAL A 229 9.86 23.35 11.80
N PHE A 230 10.97 23.74 12.43
CA PHE A 230 10.99 24.33 13.76
C PHE A 230 11.23 25.84 13.64
N GLU A 231 10.23 26.62 14.06
CA GLU A 231 10.22 28.08 13.95
C GLU A 231 9.54 28.71 15.18
N ASP A 232 9.77 29.99 15.41
CA ASP A 232 9.12 30.82 16.43
C ASP A 232 8.58 32.15 15.85
N VAL A 233 8.19 32.10 14.58
CA VAL A 233 7.76 33.26 13.79
C VAL A 233 6.47 33.86 14.35
N ASP A 234 5.46 33.02 14.56
CA ASP A 234 4.15 33.42 15.05
C ASP A 234 4.03 33.28 16.57
N HIS A 235 4.79 32.42 17.18
CA HIS A 235 4.76 32.14 18.60
C HIS A 235 6.18 31.96 19.12
N ARG A 236 6.42 32.33 20.37
CA ARG A 236 7.75 32.31 21.00
C ARG A 236 8.36 30.93 21.22
N ASP A 237 7.67 29.87 20.78
CA ASP A 237 8.14 28.49 20.97
C ASP A 237 7.77 27.64 19.74
N PHE A 238 8.52 26.54 19.53
CA PHE A 238 8.25 25.60 18.45
C PHE A 238 6.89 24.91 18.66
N ASN A 239 6.30 24.45 17.55
CA ASN A 239 5.04 23.68 17.61
C ASN A 239 5.31 22.23 18.10
N PRO A 240 4.74 21.80 19.24
CA PRO A 240 4.94 20.45 19.76
C PRO A 240 4.40 19.35 18.85
N ASN A 241 3.37 19.64 18.04
CA ASN A 241 2.82 18.67 17.08
C ASN A 241 3.87 18.25 16.05
N VAL A 242 4.69 19.17 15.56
CA VAL A 242 5.81 18.87 14.67
C VAL A 242 6.78 17.86 15.30
N SER A 243 7.00 17.95 16.61
CA SER A 243 7.86 17.01 17.34
C SER A 243 7.25 15.61 17.41
N LEU A 244 5.93 15.51 17.60
CA LEU A 244 5.20 14.23 17.61
C LEU A 244 5.25 13.55 16.24
N GLU A 245 4.93 14.29 15.20
CA GLU A 245 4.95 13.82 13.81
C GLU A 245 6.35 13.38 13.37
N LEU A 246 7.37 14.18 13.72
CA LEU A 246 8.77 13.84 13.50
C LEU A 246 9.14 12.54 14.22
N GLY A 247 8.76 12.41 15.50
CA GLY A 247 9.00 11.20 16.28
C GLY A 247 8.37 9.96 15.66
N TYR A 248 7.16 10.09 15.12
CA TYR A 248 6.49 9.02 14.38
C TYR A 248 7.30 8.60 13.14
N LEU A 249 7.67 9.55 12.27
CA LEU A 249 8.47 9.25 11.06
C LEU A 249 9.82 8.61 11.41
N MET A 250 10.46 9.09 12.47
CA MET A 250 11.73 8.53 12.95
C MET A 250 11.57 7.09 13.44
N GLY A 251 10.51 6.82 14.22
CA GLY A 251 10.17 5.48 14.69
C GLY A 251 9.90 4.50 13.53
N ARG A 252 9.43 5.02 12.39
CA ARG A 252 9.20 4.28 11.15
C ARG A 252 10.46 4.18 10.26
N GLY A 253 11.61 4.69 10.70
CA GLY A 253 12.84 4.66 9.93
C GLY A 253 12.84 5.57 8.69
N LYS A 254 11.87 6.49 8.58
CA LYS A 254 11.78 7.40 7.42
C LYS A 254 12.82 8.50 7.49
N ARG A 255 13.42 8.83 6.35
CA ARG A 255 14.40 9.91 6.27
C ARG A 255 13.70 11.26 6.30
N THR A 256 14.14 12.12 7.21
CA THR A 256 13.52 13.42 7.46
C THR A 256 14.58 14.52 7.51
N LEU A 257 14.31 15.62 6.81
CA LEU A 257 15.06 16.87 6.95
C LEU A 257 14.49 17.68 8.11
N LEU A 258 15.35 18.10 9.02
CA LEU A 258 15.01 19.06 10.07
C LEU A 258 15.47 20.44 9.64
N LEU A 259 14.50 21.33 9.41
CA LEU A 259 14.73 22.75 9.18
C LEU A 259 14.46 23.53 10.46
N LYS A 260 15.43 24.31 10.90
CA LYS A 260 15.34 25.16 12.09
C LYS A 260 15.53 26.61 11.69
N GLU A 261 14.61 27.48 12.12
CA GLU A 261 14.84 28.92 11.98
C GLU A 261 16.09 29.31 12.81
N LYS A 262 16.97 30.07 12.21
CA LYS A 262 18.30 30.38 12.74
C LYS A 262 18.27 30.99 14.15
N ARG A 263 17.28 31.83 14.43
CA ARG A 263 17.15 32.55 15.71
C ARG A 263 16.38 31.78 16.78
N LEU A 264 15.69 30.69 16.40
CA LEU A 264 14.98 29.84 17.35
C LEU A 264 15.93 29.34 18.45
N PRO A 265 15.77 29.79 19.72
CA PRO A 265 16.80 29.55 20.74
C PRO A 265 16.82 28.09 21.22
N ARG A 266 15.71 27.38 21.10
CA ARG A 266 15.54 26.01 21.62
C ARG A 266 14.76 25.15 20.64
N ILE A 267 15.19 23.91 20.51
CA ILE A 267 14.46 22.82 19.88
C ILE A 267 14.28 21.71 20.92
N PRO A 268 13.36 20.74 20.73
CA PRO A 268 13.18 19.64 21.68
C PRO A 268 14.51 18.95 22.01
N SER A 269 14.72 18.65 23.31
CA SER A 269 15.97 18.03 23.81
C SER A 269 16.34 16.73 23.08
N ASP A 270 15.32 15.96 22.71
CA ASP A 270 15.50 14.67 22.04
C ASP A 270 15.90 14.79 20.58
N VAL A 271 15.78 16.00 20.01
CA VAL A 271 16.14 16.30 18.61
C VAL A 271 17.43 17.10 18.52
N VAL A 272 17.88 17.71 19.63
CA VAL A 272 19.04 18.63 19.67
C VAL A 272 20.35 17.99 19.20
N HIS A 273 20.49 16.68 19.40
CA HIS A 273 21.67 15.92 18.97
C HIS A 273 21.60 15.46 17.51
N ARG A 274 20.50 15.75 16.81
CA ARG A 274 20.38 15.41 15.38
C ARG A 274 20.93 16.53 14.51
N LEU A 275 21.39 16.15 13.32
CA LEU A 275 21.79 17.12 12.31
C LEU A 275 20.54 17.84 11.80
N TYR A 276 20.38 19.10 12.18
CA TYR A 276 19.42 20.02 11.61
C TYR A 276 20.10 20.95 10.61
N LYS A 277 19.32 21.55 9.73
CA LYS A 277 19.76 22.59 8.80
C LYS A 277 19.07 23.90 9.18
N GLU A 278 19.82 24.99 9.11
CA GLU A 278 19.28 26.30 9.48
C GLU A 278 18.79 27.05 8.25
N PHE A 279 17.61 27.67 8.38
CA PHE A 279 17.14 28.66 7.43
C PHE A 279 17.03 30.03 8.11
N ASP A 280 17.07 31.09 7.30
CA ASP A 280 17.02 32.46 7.78
C ASP A 280 15.70 33.11 7.36
N ILE A 281 14.90 33.60 8.33
CA ILE A 281 13.61 34.25 8.07
C ILE A 281 13.76 35.53 7.24
N PHE A 282 14.95 36.13 7.18
CA PHE A 282 15.23 37.28 6.33
C PHE A 282 15.72 36.90 4.92
N ASP A 283 16.01 35.65 4.67
CA ASP A 283 16.39 35.08 3.37
C ASP A 283 15.81 33.67 3.22
N VAL A 284 14.46 33.58 3.36
CA VAL A 284 13.73 32.32 3.39
C VAL A 284 13.98 31.50 2.14
N GLU A 285 13.77 32.12 0.97
CA GLU A 285 13.82 31.42 -0.32
C GLU A 285 15.20 30.80 -0.57
N ASN A 286 16.27 31.59 -0.52
CA ASN A 286 17.62 31.08 -0.84
C ASN A 286 18.11 30.10 0.22
N SER A 287 17.86 30.37 1.50
CA SER A 287 18.31 29.51 2.59
C SER A 287 17.60 28.14 2.55
N ILE A 288 16.27 28.10 2.34
CA ILE A 288 15.52 26.85 2.21
C ILE A 288 15.91 26.11 0.93
N LYS A 289 15.98 26.78 -0.21
CA LYS A 289 16.37 26.19 -1.49
C LYS A 289 17.72 25.48 -1.40
N ARG A 290 18.70 26.12 -0.76
CA ARG A 290 20.02 25.53 -0.55
C ARG A 290 19.97 24.26 0.27
N GLU A 291 19.27 24.26 1.41
CA GLU A 291 19.26 23.12 2.32
C GLU A 291 18.38 21.96 1.79
N VAL A 292 17.22 22.26 1.20
CA VAL A 292 16.37 21.23 0.58
C VAL A 292 17.06 20.61 -0.64
N GLY A 293 17.66 21.43 -1.53
CA GLY A 293 18.37 20.93 -2.70
C GLY A 293 19.56 20.04 -2.31
N LYS A 294 20.34 20.45 -1.29
CA LYS A 294 21.43 19.63 -0.75
C LYS A 294 20.92 18.33 -0.15
N TRP A 295 19.84 18.37 0.60
CA TRP A 295 19.25 17.19 1.20
C TRP A 295 18.80 16.18 0.14
N VAL A 296 18.09 16.62 -0.92
CA VAL A 296 17.64 15.73 -1.99
C VAL A 296 18.81 15.16 -2.77
N SER A 297 19.74 16.01 -3.21
CA SER A 297 20.82 15.59 -4.13
C SER A 297 21.96 14.85 -3.43
N VAL A 298 22.32 15.23 -2.20
CA VAL A 298 23.47 14.69 -1.47
C VAL A 298 23.02 13.68 -0.42
N ASP A 299 22.10 14.08 0.49
CA ASP A 299 21.75 13.23 1.62
C ASP A 299 20.85 12.07 1.20
N LEU A 300 19.90 12.29 0.27
CA LEU A 300 19.08 11.23 -0.31
C LEU A 300 19.73 10.54 -1.51
N GLY A 301 20.69 11.21 -2.16
CA GLY A 301 21.39 10.71 -3.35
C GLY A 301 20.49 10.65 -4.59
N LEU A 302 19.38 11.42 -4.60
CA LEU A 302 18.42 11.42 -5.70
C LEU A 302 18.85 12.45 -6.77
N LYS A 303 18.81 12.00 -8.02
CA LYS A 303 19.01 12.84 -9.21
C LYS A 303 17.86 12.55 -10.16
N PHE A 304 17.05 13.54 -10.43
CA PHE A 304 15.90 13.44 -11.34
C PHE A 304 16.15 14.26 -12.61
#